data_20db31eb9d80e08dadde5a331e062af6
#
_entry.id   20db31eb9d80e08dadde5a331e062af6
#
_cell.length_a   1.000
_cell.length_b   1.000
_cell.length_c   1.000
_cell.angle_alpha   90.00
_cell.angle_beta   90.00
_cell.angle_gamma   90.00
#
_symmetry.space_group_name_H-M   'P 1'
#
loop_
_entity.id
_entity.type
_entity.pdbx_description
1 polymer ?
#
loop_
_entity_poly.entity_id
_entity_poly.type
_entity_poly.pdbx_seq_one_letter_code
_entity_poly.pdbx_strand_id
1 'polypeptide(L)'
;MLDYSRYKDESITGRYINLEAIQPCFTKLPHPLITIGSSVNGVDIQAFKMGSGDKKVLMWSQMHGNESTTTKAVWDMVNYLQLDEPLAKTILKECTLMILPMLNPDGAEIYTRENANKVDLNRDAKSLTQPESMAFRKLFESFQPDFCFNLHDQRTLFSAGKTNKPATVSFLSPSSNRERHITPSREVAMKLIVAMNTMLQDPVPGQIGRYDDGFNDNCIGDTLQMLGVPTILFEAGHYPKDYEREKTRELIFLSIVEALKTIATDKINDFKTGDYFSIPENDKLFFDVLVYNPDIVNTEFEAGHSVGIRYKEVLVHEKIVFRPEIAEIGPLTGFYGHQTLECIDSKDFGFPSTQKEILNLLLRFNK
;
A
#
# COMPACT_ATOMS: atom_id res chain seq x y z
N MET A 1 -12.09 -7.37 18.26
CA MET A 1 -10.96 -6.97 17.39
C MET A 1 -9.66 -7.43 18.02
N LEU A 2 -8.62 -7.79 17.25
CA LEU A 2 -7.31 -8.14 17.80
C LEU A 2 -6.68 -6.92 18.49
N ASP A 3 -6.01 -7.15 19.62
CA ASP A 3 -5.21 -6.09 20.26
C ASP A 3 -3.88 -5.96 19.51
N TYR A 4 -3.87 -5.09 18.52
CA TYR A 4 -2.74 -4.91 17.60
C TYR A 4 -1.43 -4.55 18.30
N SER A 5 -1.47 -3.85 19.44
CA SER A 5 -0.27 -3.46 20.18
C SER A 5 0.60 -4.64 20.61
N ARG A 6 0.03 -5.84 20.71
CA ARG A 6 0.75 -7.09 21.07
C ARG A 6 1.58 -7.67 19.92
N TYR A 7 1.30 -7.26 18.70
CA TYR A 7 1.85 -7.88 17.48
C TYR A 7 2.77 -6.94 16.70
N LYS A 8 2.61 -5.64 16.91
CA LYS A 8 3.39 -4.61 16.25
C LYS A 8 4.88 -4.77 16.53
N ASP A 9 5.70 -4.86 15.49
CA ASP A 9 7.15 -4.80 15.65
C ASP A 9 7.61 -3.35 15.81
N GLU A 10 7.94 -2.96 17.04
CA GLU A 10 8.37 -1.60 17.36
C GLU A 10 9.81 -1.31 16.89
N SER A 11 10.54 -2.31 16.38
CA SER A 11 11.89 -2.11 15.84
C SER A 11 11.89 -1.54 14.43
N ILE A 12 10.77 -1.67 13.69
CA ILE A 12 10.59 -1.13 12.34
C ILE A 12 9.53 -0.03 12.34
N THR A 13 9.96 1.21 12.19
CA THR A 13 9.08 2.39 12.25
C THR A 13 9.40 3.37 11.11
N GLY A 14 8.49 4.31 10.85
CA GLY A 14 8.66 5.33 9.82
C GLY A 14 8.39 4.83 8.41
N ARG A 15 8.78 5.66 7.44
CA ARG A 15 8.53 5.42 6.01
C ARG A 15 9.73 4.79 5.30
N TYR A 16 10.95 5.05 5.78
CA TYR A 16 12.16 4.49 5.19
C TYR A 16 12.47 3.13 5.83
N ILE A 17 12.24 2.08 5.07
CA ILE A 17 12.51 0.69 5.45
C ILE A 17 13.34 0.07 4.32
N ASN A 18 14.61 -0.11 4.56
CA ASN A 18 15.55 -0.82 3.70
C ASN A 18 15.84 -2.24 4.25
N LEU A 19 16.73 -2.98 3.61
CA LEU A 19 17.04 -4.35 4.03
C LEU A 19 17.69 -4.38 5.42
N GLU A 20 18.51 -3.41 5.77
CA GLU A 20 19.15 -3.29 7.09
C GLU A 20 18.11 -3.12 8.20
N ALA A 21 17.08 -2.30 7.96
CA ALA A 21 16.01 -2.07 8.91
C ALA A 21 15.21 -3.35 9.25
N ILE A 22 15.03 -4.28 8.32
CA ILE A 22 14.31 -5.55 8.55
C ILE A 22 15.21 -6.72 8.91
N GLN A 23 16.53 -6.56 8.86
CA GLN A 23 17.48 -7.63 9.23
C GLN A 23 17.23 -8.22 10.63
N PRO A 24 16.93 -7.41 11.68
CA PRO A 24 16.59 -7.94 12.99
C PRO A 24 15.33 -8.83 13.00
N CYS A 25 14.37 -8.56 12.11
CA CYS A 25 13.18 -9.38 11.99
C CYS A 25 13.50 -10.76 11.43
N PHE A 26 14.38 -10.85 10.44
CA PHE A 26 14.84 -12.13 9.91
C PHE A 26 15.57 -12.97 10.96
N THR A 27 16.38 -12.35 11.82
CA THR A 27 17.12 -13.08 12.86
C THR A 27 16.23 -13.67 13.96
N LYS A 28 15.02 -13.13 14.15
CA LYS A 28 14.02 -13.63 15.09
C LYS A 28 13.18 -14.79 14.55
N LEU A 29 13.28 -15.09 13.22
CA LEU A 29 12.48 -16.14 12.61
C LEU A 29 12.96 -17.54 13.07
N PRO A 30 12.04 -18.43 13.51
CA PRO A 30 12.37 -19.82 13.74
C PRO A 30 12.43 -20.66 12.44
N HIS A 31 12.33 -20.03 11.30
CA HIS A 31 12.26 -20.64 9.97
C HIS A 31 13.50 -20.30 9.14
N PRO A 32 13.98 -21.23 8.30
CA PRO A 32 15.10 -20.96 7.41
C PRO A 32 14.72 -19.93 6.34
N LEU A 33 15.65 -19.03 6.05
CA LEU A 33 15.55 -18.13 4.90
C LEU A 33 15.85 -18.88 3.60
N ILE A 34 15.19 -18.47 2.54
CA ILE A 34 15.33 -18.99 1.19
C ILE A 34 15.78 -17.83 0.29
N THR A 35 17.02 -17.85 -0.17
CA THR A 35 17.47 -16.91 -1.21
C THR A 35 16.85 -17.34 -2.53
N ILE A 36 15.95 -16.50 -3.09
CA ILE A 36 15.24 -16.80 -4.34
C ILE A 36 15.98 -16.29 -5.57
N GLY A 37 16.92 -15.39 -5.40
CA GLY A 37 17.74 -14.73 -6.41
C GLY A 37 18.44 -13.51 -5.83
N SER A 38 18.94 -12.65 -6.70
CA SER A 38 19.61 -11.40 -6.31
C SER A 38 19.06 -10.24 -7.14
N SER A 39 19.13 -9.04 -6.58
CA SER A 39 18.79 -7.79 -7.27
C SER A 39 19.83 -7.42 -8.33
N VAL A 40 19.61 -6.33 -9.05
CA VAL A 40 20.58 -5.78 -10.03
C VAL A 40 21.95 -5.54 -9.40
N ASN A 41 22.00 -5.02 -8.17
CA ASN A 41 23.26 -4.76 -7.44
C ASN A 41 23.83 -5.99 -6.73
N GLY A 42 23.23 -7.19 -6.94
CA GLY A 42 23.69 -8.43 -6.32
C GLY A 42 23.27 -8.62 -4.88
N VAL A 43 22.27 -7.89 -4.39
CA VAL A 43 21.71 -8.04 -3.03
C VAL A 43 20.78 -9.24 -3.02
N ASP A 44 20.93 -10.14 -2.06
CA ASP A 44 20.08 -11.32 -1.92
C ASP A 44 18.62 -10.96 -1.69
N ILE A 45 17.73 -11.57 -2.47
CA ILE A 45 16.27 -11.47 -2.28
C ILE A 45 15.82 -12.70 -1.48
N GLN A 46 15.30 -12.45 -0.29
CA GLN A 46 15.01 -13.49 0.68
C GLN A 46 13.51 -13.68 0.91
N ALA A 47 13.11 -14.93 0.94
CA ALA A 47 11.77 -15.39 1.33
C ALA A 47 11.88 -16.38 2.48
N PHE A 48 10.75 -16.67 3.11
CA PHE A 48 10.64 -17.75 4.10
C PHE A 48 9.24 -18.35 4.09
N LYS A 49 9.12 -19.53 4.67
CA LYS A 49 7.87 -20.29 4.69
C LYS A 49 7.36 -20.47 6.11
N MET A 50 6.05 -20.26 6.31
CA MET A 50 5.35 -20.52 7.57
C MET A 50 4.13 -21.42 7.32
N GLY A 51 3.79 -22.23 8.33
CA GLY A 51 2.66 -23.17 8.25
C GLY A 51 2.96 -24.41 7.40
N SER A 52 1.99 -25.33 7.37
CA SER A 52 2.15 -26.64 6.72
C SER A 52 0.86 -27.18 6.10
N GLY A 53 -0.18 -26.35 5.99
CA GLY A 53 -1.45 -26.71 5.39
C GLY A 53 -1.41 -26.76 3.86
N ASP A 54 -2.47 -27.32 3.29
CA ASP A 54 -2.55 -27.54 1.84
C ASP A 54 -2.83 -26.26 1.04
N LYS A 55 -3.43 -25.23 1.67
CA LYS A 55 -3.76 -23.94 1.02
C LYS A 55 -2.52 -23.06 0.93
N LYS A 56 -1.98 -22.88 -0.25
CA LYS A 56 -0.73 -22.16 -0.48
C LYS A 56 -0.98 -20.67 -0.79
N VAL A 57 -0.41 -19.80 0.03
CA VAL A 57 -0.50 -18.34 -0.15
C VAL A 57 0.88 -17.76 -0.38
N LEU A 58 1.09 -17.10 -1.51
CA LEU A 58 2.30 -16.31 -1.80
C LEU A 58 2.00 -14.85 -1.55
N MET A 59 2.80 -14.18 -0.72
CA MET A 59 2.70 -12.74 -0.52
C MET A 59 4.06 -12.05 -0.65
N TRP A 60 4.05 -10.87 -1.25
CA TRP A 60 5.24 -10.06 -1.43
C TRP A 60 4.95 -8.59 -1.22
N SER A 61 5.93 -7.87 -0.70
CA SER A 61 5.89 -6.42 -0.53
C SER A 61 7.16 -5.76 -1.05
N GLN A 62 7.19 -4.45 -1.01
CA GLN A 62 8.29 -3.61 -1.51
C GLN A 62 8.84 -4.03 -2.87
N MET A 63 7.95 -4.37 -3.82
CA MET A 63 8.35 -4.43 -5.22
C MET A 63 8.62 -3.01 -5.75
N HIS A 64 7.96 -2.00 -5.20
CA HIS A 64 8.39 -0.62 -5.27
C HIS A 64 9.14 -0.28 -3.98
N GLY A 65 10.40 0.13 -4.08
CA GLY A 65 11.26 0.25 -2.91
C GLY A 65 10.81 1.28 -1.88
N ASN A 66 10.06 2.29 -2.29
CA ASN A 66 9.50 3.34 -1.43
C ASN A 66 8.12 3.01 -0.82
N GLU A 67 7.60 1.79 -1.00
CA GLU A 67 6.30 1.35 -0.52
C GLU A 67 6.45 0.40 0.68
N SER A 68 6.76 0.92 1.86
CA SER A 68 7.19 0.15 3.02
C SER A 68 6.10 -0.14 4.07
N THR A 69 4.93 0.48 3.98
CA THR A 69 3.87 0.30 4.98
C THR A 69 3.40 -1.14 5.05
N THR A 70 3.22 -1.76 3.89
CA THR A 70 2.81 -3.16 3.82
C THR A 70 3.90 -4.12 4.28
N THR A 71 5.18 -3.80 4.08
CA THR A 71 6.30 -4.57 4.64
C THR A 71 6.24 -4.62 6.16
N LYS A 72 6.01 -3.48 6.82
CA LYS A 72 5.83 -3.42 8.28
C LYS A 72 4.65 -4.28 8.73
N ALA A 73 3.51 -4.18 8.04
CA ALA A 73 2.31 -4.97 8.35
C ALA A 73 2.53 -6.49 8.18
N VAL A 74 3.35 -6.90 7.20
CA VAL A 74 3.76 -8.31 7.03
C VAL A 74 4.52 -8.80 8.25
N TRP A 75 5.46 -8.02 8.78
CA TRP A 75 6.20 -8.40 9.97
C TRP A 75 5.32 -8.48 11.22
N ASP A 76 4.34 -7.58 11.36
CA ASP A 76 3.34 -7.66 12.44
C ASP A 76 2.49 -8.94 12.32
N MET A 77 2.10 -9.31 11.11
CA MET A 77 1.41 -10.58 10.85
C MET A 77 2.28 -11.79 11.20
N VAL A 78 3.57 -11.75 10.87
CA VAL A 78 4.53 -12.80 11.24
C VAL A 78 4.63 -12.92 12.76
N ASN A 79 4.73 -11.80 13.49
CA ASN A 79 4.73 -11.80 14.95
C ASN A 79 3.44 -12.41 15.51
N TYR A 80 2.27 -12.02 14.95
CA TYR A 80 0.98 -12.59 15.34
C TYR A 80 0.94 -14.12 15.15
N LEU A 81 1.39 -14.60 13.99
CA LEU A 81 1.35 -16.02 13.65
C LEU A 81 2.28 -16.89 14.52
N GLN A 82 3.31 -16.29 15.13
CA GLN A 82 4.21 -17.00 16.05
C GLN A 82 3.64 -17.15 17.47
N LEU A 83 2.51 -16.50 17.77
CA LEU A 83 1.88 -16.58 19.09
C LEU A 83 0.97 -17.79 19.24
N ASP A 84 0.73 -18.17 20.49
CA ASP A 84 -0.18 -19.28 20.87
C ASP A 84 -1.66 -18.85 20.81
N GLU A 85 -2.07 -18.20 19.69
CA GLU A 85 -3.42 -17.73 19.46
C GLU A 85 -4.21 -18.77 18.63
N PRO A 86 -5.48 -19.06 18.97
CA PRO A 86 -6.25 -20.09 18.27
C PRO A 86 -6.37 -19.87 16.77
N LEU A 87 -6.57 -18.62 16.34
CA LEU A 87 -6.67 -18.29 14.91
C LEU A 87 -5.32 -18.41 14.20
N ALA A 88 -4.22 -17.98 14.82
CA ALA A 88 -2.87 -18.14 14.27
C ALA A 88 -2.56 -19.63 14.04
N LYS A 89 -2.86 -20.48 15.01
CA LYS A 89 -2.72 -21.95 14.88
C LYS A 89 -3.56 -22.50 13.74
N THR A 90 -4.81 -22.05 13.60
CA THR A 90 -5.69 -22.47 12.49
C THR A 90 -5.09 -22.08 11.15
N ILE A 91 -4.65 -20.82 11.00
CA ILE A 91 -4.01 -20.35 9.76
C ILE A 91 -2.78 -21.21 9.43
N LEU A 92 -1.87 -21.41 10.37
CA LEU A 92 -0.63 -22.18 10.13
C LEU A 92 -0.88 -23.67 9.89
N LYS A 93 -1.98 -24.23 10.41
CA LYS A 93 -2.39 -25.61 10.16
C LYS A 93 -2.99 -25.79 8.76
N GLU A 94 -3.83 -24.87 8.33
CA GLU A 94 -4.60 -24.98 7.08
C GLU A 94 -3.89 -24.35 5.88
N CYS A 95 -2.95 -23.43 6.13
CA CYS A 95 -2.23 -22.70 5.09
C CYS A 95 -0.72 -22.96 5.13
N THR A 96 -0.11 -22.93 3.97
CA THR A 96 1.34 -22.76 3.79
C THR A 96 1.58 -21.39 3.19
N LEU A 97 2.25 -20.51 3.94
CA LEU A 97 2.54 -19.14 3.54
C LEU A 97 3.97 -19.06 3.01
N MET A 98 4.16 -18.54 1.80
CA MET A 98 5.45 -18.12 1.28
C MET A 98 5.50 -16.61 1.33
N ILE A 99 6.41 -16.05 2.11
CA ILE A 99 6.48 -14.63 2.44
C ILE A 99 7.77 -14.04 1.90
N LEU A 100 7.65 -13.01 1.07
CA LEU A 100 8.73 -12.25 0.46
C LEU A 100 8.61 -10.78 0.90
N PRO A 101 9.24 -10.37 2.02
CA PRO A 101 9.00 -9.05 2.60
C PRO A 101 9.55 -7.89 1.76
N MET A 102 10.56 -8.13 0.92
CA MET A 102 11.19 -7.09 0.10
C MET A 102 11.65 -7.69 -1.22
N LEU A 103 10.95 -7.37 -2.32
CA LEU A 103 11.31 -7.85 -3.66
C LEU A 103 12.39 -6.96 -4.30
N ASN A 104 12.42 -5.67 -3.98
CA ASN A 104 13.30 -4.66 -4.58
C ASN A 104 14.21 -4.00 -3.53
N PRO A 105 15.24 -4.68 -3.05
CA PRO A 105 16.13 -4.12 -2.04
C PRO A 105 16.92 -2.90 -2.54
N ASP A 106 17.27 -2.85 -3.83
CA ASP A 106 18.00 -1.72 -4.42
C ASP A 106 17.16 -0.44 -4.42
N GLY A 107 15.89 -0.55 -4.83
CA GLY A 107 14.95 0.57 -4.78
C GLY A 107 14.61 0.99 -3.35
N ALA A 108 14.54 0.03 -2.41
CA ALA A 108 14.30 0.31 -1.00
C ALA A 108 15.44 1.13 -0.39
N GLU A 109 16.69 0.81 -0.72
CA GLU A 109 17.88 1.49 -0.23
C GLU A 109 17.90 2.97 -0.58
N ILE A 110 17.51 3.33 -1.80
CA ILE A 110 17.49 4.73 -2.25
C ILE A 110 16.10 5.35 -2.24
N TYR A 111 15.10 4.65 -1.69
CA TYR A 111 13.71 5.08 -1.56
C TYR A 111 13.07 5.45 -2.91
N THR A 112 13.20 4.58 -3.89
CA THR A 112 12.61 4.77 -5.24
C THR A 112 11.59 3.69 -5.57
N ARG A 113 10.70 4.02 -6.51
CA ARG A 113 9.72 3.06 -7.05
C ARG A 113 10.41 1.96 -7.85
N GLU A 114 11.31 2.37 -8.75
CA GLU A 114 12.01 1.48 -9.66
C GLU A 114 13.17 0.72 -8.99
N ASN A 115 13.68 -0.32 -9.66
CA ASN A 115 14.90 -1.01 -9.28
C ASN A 115 16.16 -0.22 -9.70
N ALA A 116 17.35 -0.74 -9.47
CA ALA A 116 18.61 -0.07 -9.82
C ALA A 116 18.78 0.20 -11.33
N ASN A 117 18.11 -0.56 -12.20
CA ASN A 117 18.06 -0.32 -13.64
C ASN A 117 17.00 0.72 -14.05
N LYS A 118 16.31 1.36 -13.09
CA LYS A 118 15.20 2.32 -13.30
C LYS A 118 14.02 1.67 -14.04
N VAL A 119 13.74 0.42 -13.74
CA VAL A 119 12.60 -0.33 -14.25
C VAL A 119 11.57 -0.51 -13.15
N ASP A 120 10.31 -0.20 -13.45
CA ASP A 120 9.17 -0.52 -12.61
C ASP A 120 8.91 -2.03 -12.70
N LEU A 121 9.18 -2.77 -11.63
CA LEU A 121 9.00 -4.22 -11.58
C LEU A 121 7.53 -4.65 -11.80
N ASN A 122 6.56 -3.77 -11.47
CA ASN A 122 5.15 -3.99 -11.76
C ASN A 122 4.79 -3.66 -13.24
N ARG A 123 5.78 -3.53 -14.11
CA ARG A 123 5.68 -3.42 -15.56
C ARG A 123 6.63 -4.40 -16.27
N ASP A 124 7.14 -5.39 -15.54
CA ASP A 124 8.10 -6.36 -16.05
C ASP A 124 7.67 -7.84 -15.83
N ALA A 125 6.43 -8.06 -15.37
CA ALA A 125 5.94 -9.39 -14.99
C ALA A 125 5.86 -10.39 -16.15
N LYS A 126 5.61 -9.91 -17.38
CA LYS A 126 5.57 -10.70 -18.61
C LYS A 126 6.92 -10.68 -19.31
N SER A 127 7.57 -9.52 -19.38
CA SER A 127 8.80 -9.31 -20.13
C SER A 127 10.00 -9.95 -19.45
N LEU A 128 10.01 -10.02 -18.12
CA LEU A 128 11.03 -10.66 -17.27
C LEU A 128 12.44 -10.21 -17.62
N THR A 129 12.62 -8.89 -17.78
CA THR A 129 13.92 -8.29 -18.14
C THR A 129 14.81 -8.06 -16.94
N GLN A 130 14.23 -8.05 -15.73
CA GLN A 130 14.94 -7.74 -14.50
C GLN A 130 15.18 -8.99 -13.65
N PRO A 131 16.34 -9.08 -12.96
CA PRO A 131 16.67 -10.24 -12.13
C PRO A 131 15.64 -10.47 -11.02
N GLU A 132 15.10 -9.42 -10.42
CA GLU A 132 14.05 -9.49 -9.39
C GLU A 132 12.76 -10.12 -9.96
N SER A 133 12.36 -9.72 -11.15
CA SER A 133 11.17 -10.26 -11.84
C SER A 133 11.36 -11.74 -12.18
N MET A 134 12.55 -12.13 -12.66
CA MET A 134 12.90 -13.52 -12.95
C MET A 134 12.92 -14.36 -11.66
N ALA A 135 13.49 -13.84 -10.57
CA ALA A 135 13.54 -14.52 -9.27
C ALA A 135 12.13 -14.76 -8.72
N PHE A 136 11.28 -13.73 -8.76
CA PHE A 136 9.89 -13.84 -8.36
C PHE A 136 9.10 -14.87 -9.20
N ARG A 137 9.24 -14.83 -10.52
CA ARG A 137 8.58 -15.78 -11.43
C ARG A 137 8.99 -17.22 -11.12
N LYS A 138 10.28 -17.48 -10.91
CA LYS A 138 10.79 -18.80 -10.52
C LYS A 138 10.23 -19.27 -9.17
N LEU A 139 10.13 -18.35 -8.19
CA LEU A 139 9.50 -18.66 -6.89
C LEU A 139 8.04 -19.03 -7.08
N PHE A 140 7.27 -18.23 -7.82
CA PHE A 140 5.86 -18.48 -8.12
C PHE A 140 5.65 -19.86 -8.79
N GLU A 141 6.42 -20.16 -9.82
CA GLU A 141 6.31 -21.43 -10.56
C GLU A 141 6.70 -22.65 -9.70
N SER A 142 7.68 -22.51 -8.82
CA SER A 142 8.10 -23.60 -7.93
C SER A 142 7.17 -23.81 -6.75
N PHE A 143 6.65 -22.75 -6.19
CA PHE A 143 5.74 -22.80 -5.04
C PHE A 143 4.31 -23.19 -5.44
N GLN A 144 3.86 -22.79 -6.64
CA GLN A 144 2.50 -23.03 -7.16
C GLN A 144 1.41 -22.59 -6.15
N PRO A 145 1.27 -21.29 -5.88
CA PRO A 145 0.31 -20.79 -4.91
C PRO A 145 -1.14 -20.96 -5.38
N ASP A 146 -2.06 -21.15 -4.44
CA ASP A 146 -3.51 -21.10 -4.65
C ASP A 146 -4.02 -19.65 -4.56
N PHE A 147 -3.30 -18.77 -3.85
CA PHE A 147 -3.66 -17.36 -3.64
C PHE A 147 -2.40 -16.50 -3.65
N CYS A 148 -2.53 -15.27 -4.16
CA CYS A 148 -1.45 -14.29 -4.20
C CYS A 148 -1.88 -12.96 -3.57
N PHE A 149 -1.02 -12.40 -2.70
CA PHE A 149 -1.18 -11.07 -2.09
C PHE A 149 -0.07 -10.15 -2.57
N ASN A 150 -0.43 -9.19 -3.39
CA ASN A 150 0.44 -8.15 -3.94
C ASN A 150 0.31 -6.90 -3.07
N LEU A 151 1.34 -6.59 -2.27
CA LEU A 151 1.26 -5.63 -1.20
C LEU A 151 1.98 -4.34 -1.56
N HIS A 152 1.21 -3.24 -1.72
CA HIS A 152 1.64 -1.94 -2.17
C HIS A 152 1.22 -0.81 -1.23
N ASP A 153 1.78 0.37 -1.45
CA ASP A 153 1.36 1.63 -0.84
C ASP A 153 0.87 2.59 -1.94
N GLN A 154 -0.27 3.24 -1.70
CA GLN A 154 -0.76 4.30 -2.57
C GLN A 154 -0.41 5.70 -2.03
N ARG A 155 -0.50 6.71 -2.91
CA ARG A 155 -0.30 8.10 -2.54
C ARG A 155 -1.46 8.65 -1.71
N THR A 156 -1.26 9.83 -1.10
CA THR A 156 -2.23 10.53 -0.24
C THR A 156 -3.45 11.08 -0.99
N LEU A 157 -3.39 11.15 -2.32
CA LEU A 157 -4.36 11.86 -3.16
C LEU A 157 -5.72 11.18 -3.34
N PHE A 158 -5.86 9.92 -2.90
CA PHE A 158 -7.08 9.15 -3.18
C PHE A 158 -8.17 9.31 -2.12
N SER A 159 -9.40 9.54 -2.61
CA SER A 159 -10.64 9.43 -1.85
C SER A 159 -11.33 8.10 -2.11
N ALA A 160 -12.16 7.64 -1.17
CA ALA A 160 -13.08 6.53 -1.36
C ALA A 160 -14.34 7.04 -2.08
N GLY A 161 -14.34 6.95 -3.40
CA GLY A 161 -15.35 7.56 -4.26
C GLY A 161 -15.30 9.08 -4.25
N LYS A 162 -16.37 9.72 -4.74
CA LYS A 162 -16.52 11.18 -4.77
C LYS A 162 -16.94 11.75 -3.40
N THR A 163 -16.14 11.48 -2.37
CA THR A 163 -16.45 11.85 -0.99
C THR A 163 -15.25 12.53 -0.30
N ASN A 164 -15.51 13.25 0.79
CA ASN A 164 -14.48 13.77 1.68
C ASN A 164 -14.02 12.70 2.69
N LYS A 165 -13.72 11.50 2.18
CA LYS A 165 -13.14 10.42 2.98
C LYS A 165 -11.92 9.88 2.24
N PRO A 166 -10.74 9.90 2.85
CA PRO A 166 -9.56 9.32 2.21
C PRO A 166 -9.74 7.82 2.02
N ALA A 167 -9.23 7.31 0.92
CA ALA A 167 -9.08 5.87 0.72
C ALA A 167 -7.89 5.38 1.56
N THR A 168 -8.12 5.12 2.84
CA THR A 168 -7.06 4.72 3.78
C THR A 168 -6.50 3.34 3.46
N VAL A 169 -7.35 2.44 3.01
CA VAL A 169 -6.94 1.16 2.41
C VAL A 169 -7.70 1.01 1.11
N SER A 170 -7.03 0.53 0.08
CA SER A 170 -7.69 0.16 -1.17
C SER A 170 -7.32 -1.24 -1.59
N PHE A 171 -8.20 -1.85 -2.36
CA PHE A 171 -7.99 -3.19 -2.91
C PHE A 171 -8.28 -3.22 -4.41
N LEU A 172 -7.74 -4.24 -5.06
CA LEU A 172 -8.11 -4.59 -6.41
C LEU A 172 -8.07 -6.10 -6.61
N SER A 173 -9.10 -6.64 -7.25
CA SER A 173 -9.02 -7.91 -7.96
C SER A 173 -8.58 -7.60 -9.39
N PRO A 174 -7.29 -7.82 -9.76
CA PRO A 174 -6.77 -7.46 -11.09
C PRO A 174 -7.51 -8.15 -12.21
N SER A 175 -7.47 -7.60 -13.42
CA SER A 175 -8.11 -8.19 -14.59
C SER A 175 -7.33 -9.36 -15.17
N SER A 176 -8.05 -10.37 -15.69
CA SER A 176 -7.44 -11.51 -16.39
C SER A 176 -7.37 -11.30 -17.91
N ASN A 177 -8.08 -10.30 -18.45
CA ASN A 177 -8.15 -10.00 -19.87
C ASN A 177 -8.65 -8.56 -20.09
N ARG A 178 -8.57 -8.11 -21.36
CA ARG A 178 -8.94 -6.73 -21.74
C ARG A 178 -10.42 -6.42 -21.55
N GLU A 179 -11.26 -7.44 -21.67
CA GLU A 179 -12.71 -7.35 -21.50
C GLU A 179 -13.12 -7.30 -20.02
N ARG A 180 -12.15 -7.47 -19.10
CA ARG A 180 -12.33 -7.43 -17.64
C ARG A 180 -13.37 -8.44 -17.13
N HIS A 181 -13.45 -9.62 -17.76
CA HIS A 181 -14.37 -10.67 -17.35
C HIS A 181 -14.13 -11.11 -15.91
N ILE A 182 -15.19 -11.47 -15.21
CA ILE A 182 -15.10 -12.10 -13.90
C ILE A 182 -14.83 -13.60 -14.12
N THR A 183 -13.54 -13.94 -14.08
CA THR A 183 -13.10 -15.35 -14.13
C THR A 183 -13.21 -15.99 -12.73
N PRO A 184 -13.16 -17.33 -12.60
CA PRO A 184 -13.21 -17.99 -11.29
C PRO A 184 -12.14 -17.50 -10.31
N SER A 185 -10.91 -17.24 -10.78
CA SER A 185 -9.84 -16.68 -9.92
C SER A 185 -10.15 -15.26 -9.47
N ARG A 186 -10.70 -14.44 -10.37
CA ARG A 186 -11.11 -13.07 -10.06
C ARG A 186 -12.26 -13.03 -9.07
N GLU A 187 -13.24 -13.92 -9.23
CA GLU A 187 -14.37 -14.06 -8.30
C GLU A 187 -13.92 -14.38 -6.89
N VAL A 188 -12.97 -15.31 -6.72
CA VAL A 188 -12.39 -15.66 -5.43
C VAL A 188 -11.69 -14.45 -4.81
N ALA A 189 -10.85 -13.73 -5.56
CA ALA A 189 -10.20 -12.51 -5.09
C ALA A 189 -11.20 -11.43 -4.67
N MET A 190 -12.27 -11.21 -5.44
CA MET A 190 -13.34 -10.27 -5.11
C MET A 190 -14.04 -10.64 -3.79
N LYS A 191 -14.37 -11.91 -3.57
CA LYS A 191 -14.99 -12.38 -2.32
C LYS A 191 -14.09 -12.16 -1.11
N LEU A 192 -12.79 -12.41 -1.23
CA LEU A 192 -11.81 -12.12 -0.17
C LEU A 192 -11.72 -10.61 0.13
N ILE A 193 -11.77 -9.77 -0.90
CA ILE A 193 -11.80 -8.31 -0.73
C ILE A 193 -13.08 -7.88 0.00
N VAL A 194 -14.23 -8.48 -0.31
CA VAL A 194 -15.48 -8.20 0.42
C VAL A 194 -15.36 -8.57 1.89
N ALA A 195 -14.73 -9.70 2.23
CA ALA A 195 -14.48 -10.09 3.62
C ALA A 195 -13.66 -9.02 4.36
N MET A 196 -12.55 -8.59 3.76
CA MET A 196 -11.68 -7.56 4.33
C MET A 196 -12.40 -6.19 4.46
N ASN A 197 -13.12 -5.77 3.42
CA ASN A 197 -13.89 -4.54 3.45
C ASN A 197 -14.95 -4.57 4.57
N THR A 198 -15.67 -5.67 4.72
CA THR A 198 -16.69 -5.82 5.76
C THR A 198 -16.10 -5.63 7.15
N MET A 199 -14.95 -6.25 7.42
CA MET A 199 -14.23 -6.10 8.70
C MET A 199 -13.73 -4.66 8.91
N LEU A 200 -13.20 -4.01 7.86
CA LEU A 200 -12.63 -2.66 7.95
C LEU A 200 -13.68 -1.54 8.10
N GLN A 201 -14.97 -1.80 7.81
CA GLN A 201 -16.02 -0.80 8.03
C GLN A 201 -16.24 -0.46 9.51
N ASP A 202 -15.77 -1.31 10.44
CA ASP A 202 -15.82 -1.00 11.89
C ASP A 202 -14.75 0.04 12.29
N PRO A 203 -13.43 -0.16 12.05
CA PRO A 203 -12.41 0.82 12.44
C PRO A 203 -12.35 2.07 11.54
N VAL A 204 -12.69 1.97 10.25
CA VAL A 204 -12.57 3.09 9.28
C VAL A 204 -13.76 3.14 8.31
N PRO A 205 -14.96 3.47 8.79
CA PRO A 205 -16.18 3.40 7.99
C PRO A 205 -16.15 4.35 6.78
N GLY A 206 -16.31 3.76 5.59
CA GLY A 206 -16.33 4.49 4.32
C GLY A 206 -14.97 4.99 3.85
N GLN A 207 -13.86 4.49 4.39
CA GLN A 207 -12.51 4.84 3.99
C GLN A 207 -11.80 3.70 3.23
N ILE A 208 -12.59 2.77 2.70
CA ILE A 208 -12.07 1.69 1.85
C ILE A 208 -12.38 2.01 0.40
N GLY A 209 -11.38 1.92 -0.44
CA GLY A 209 -11.50 2.18 -1.87
C GLY A 209 -11.22 0.95 -2.74
N ARG A 210 -11.56 1.07 -4.00
CA ARG A 210 -11.29 0.08 -5.04
C ARG A 210 -10.54 0.74 -6.19
N TYR A 211 -9.41 0.13 -6.62
CA TYR A 211 -8.68 0.61 -7.77
C TYR A 211 -9.39 0.25 -9.09
N ASP A 212 -9.11 1.05 -10.14
CA ASP A 212 -9.48 0.73 -11.52
C ASP A 212 -8.81 -0.57 -11.96
N ASP A 213 -9.57 -1.45 -12.57
CA ASP A 213 -9.16 -2.76 -13.07
C ASP A 213 -8.71 -2.75 -14.55
N GLY A 214 -8.19 -1.62 -15.03
CA GLY A 214 -7.62 -1.48 -16.36
C GLY A 214 -6.54 -2.52 -16.64
N PHE A 215 -6.78 -3.40 -17.62
CA PHE A 215 -5.92 -4.55 -17.91
C PHE A 215 -4.55 -4.13 -18.48
N ASN A 216 -3.50 -4.68 -17.89
CA ASN A 216 -2.13 -4.58 -18.40
C ASN A 216 -1.40 -5.90 -18.15
N ASP A 217 -1.19 -6.69 -19.19
CA ASP A 217 -0.59 -8.03 -19.13
C ASP A 217 0.88 -8.04 -18.66
N ASN A 218 1.50 -6.87 -18.48
CA ASN A 218 2.84 -6.73 -17.88
C ASN A 218 2.82 -6.24 -16.41
N CYS A 219 1.63 -6.02 -15.84
CA CYS A 219 1.45 -5.87 -14.40
C CYS A 219 1.40 -7.25 -13.75
N ILE A 220 2.05 -7.39 -12.59
CA ILE A 220 2.17 -8.68 -11.92
C ILE A 220 0.80 -9.24 -11.50
N GLY A 221 -0.09 -8.40 -10.99
CA GLY A 221 -1.43 -8.83 -10.59
C GLY A 221 -2.24 -9.40 -11.76
N ASP A 222 -2.28 -8.68 -12.89
CA ASP A 222 -2.99 -9.12 -14.10
C ASP A 222 -2.36 -10.41 -14.68
N THR A 223 -1.02 -10.46 -14.71
CA THR A 223 -0.29 -11.66 -15.17
C THR A 223 -0.68 -12.89 -14.35
N LEU A 224 -0.72 -12.81 -13.01
CA LEU A 224 -1.05 -13.95 -12.17
C LEU A 224 -2.54 -14.32 -12.26
N GLN A 225 -3.43 -13.35 -12.42
CA GLN A 225 -4.84 -13.61 -12.71
C GLN A 225 -5.03 -14.31 -14.07
N MET A 226 -4.27 -13.92 -15.11
CA MET A 226 -4.26 -14.64 -16.41
C MET A 226 -3.83 -16.10 -16.26
N LEU A 227 -2.92 -16.38 -15.33
CA LEU A 227 -2.46 -17.73 -14.99
C LEU A 227 -3.49 -18.50 -14.12
N GLY A 228 -4.63 -17.92 -13.82
CA GLY A 228 -5.73 -18.55 -13.08
C GLY A 228 -5.56 -18.53 -11.56
N VAL A 229 -4.62 -17.78 -11.02
CA VAL A 229 -4.40 -17.69 -9.57
C VAL A 229 -5.09 -16.45 -8.99
N PRO A 230 -6.03 -16.62 -8.02
CA PRO A 230 -6.64 -15.52 -7.30
C PRO A 230 -5.58 -14.57 -6.72
N THR A 231 -5.53 -13.36 -7.24
CA THR A 231 -4.55 -12.35 -6.84
C THR A 231 -5.26 -11.11 -6.32
N ILE A 232 -4.83 -10.62 -5.15
CA ILE A 232 -5.36 -9.41 -4.53
C ILE A 232 -4.25 -8.37 -4.46
N LEU A 233 -4.51 -7.18 -5.00
CA LEU A 233 -3.71 -5.99 -4.73
C LEU A 233 -4.21 -5.36 -3.44
N PHE A 234 -3.28 -5.11 -2.51
CA PHE A 234 -3.47 -4.30 -1.32
C PHE A 234 -2.74 -2.98 -1.52
N GLU A 235 -3.38 -1.88 -1.15
CA GLU A 235 -2.82 -0.54 -1.26
C GLU A 235 -2.97 0.19 0.07
N ALA A 236 -1.86 0.35 0.77
CA ALA A 236 -1.81 1.14 1.99
C ALA A 236 -1.87 2.65 1.64
N GLY A 237 -2.97 3.29 1.98
CA GLY A 237 -3.23 4.69 1.71
C GLY A 237 -2.94 5.62 2.89
N HIS A 238 -3.59 6.78 2.89
CA HIS A 238 -3.41 7.78 3.94
C HIS A 238 -4.55 7.73 4.96
N TYR A 239 -4.20 7.69 6.24
CA TYR A 239 -5.11 7.96 7.34
C TYR A 239 -4.89 9.42 7.82
N PRO A 240 -5.93 10.20 8.16
CA PRO A 240 -5.79 11.60 8.56
C PRO A 240 -4.74 11.82 9.66
N LYS A 241 -3.79 12.73 9.41
CA LYS A 241 -2.68 13.09 10.30
C LYS A 241 -1.63 12.00 10.55
N ASP A 242 -1.64 10.93 9.76
CA ASP A 242 -0.73 9.80 9.92
C ASP A 242 0.20 9.65 8.68
N TYR A 243 1.18 10.55 8.56
CA TYR A 243 2.16 10.51 7.46
C TYR A 243 3.17 9.36 7.62
N GLU A 244 3.41 8.88 8.85
CA GLU A 244 4.22 7.69 9.11
C GLU A 244 3.48 6.38 8.81
N ARG A 245 2.16 6.48 8.54
CA ARG A 245 1.26 5.37 8.16
C ARG A 245 1.18 4.24 9.18
N GLU A 246 1.32 4.55 10.45
CA GLU A 246 1.23 3.54 11.50
C GLU A 246 -0.20 3.03 11.69
N LYS A 247 -1.22 3.90 11.53
CA LYS A 247 -2.63 3.45 11.54
C LYS A 247 -2.96 2.63 10.30
N THR A 248 -2.45 3.04 9.13
CA THR A 248 -2.66 2.27 7.89
C THR A 248 -1.94 0.91 7.96
N ARG A 249 -0.75 0.84 8.56
CA ARG A 249 -0.03 -0.41 8.86
C ARG A 249 -0.90 -1.39 9.67
N GLU A 250 -1.55 -0.91 10.74
CA GLU A 250 -2.50 -1.71 11.52
C GLU A 250 -3.64 -2.24 10.66
N LEU A 251 -4.23 -1.40 9.81
CA LEU A 251 -5.37 -1.78 8.96
C LEU A 251 -4.96 -2.81 7.89
N ILE A 252 -3.77 -2.70 7.32
CA ILE A 252 -3.23 -3.70 6.39
C ILE A 252 -2.96 -5.02 7.12
N PHE A 253 -2.37 -4.98 8.33
CA PHE A 253 -2.21 -6.18 9.16
C PHE A 253 -3.55 -6.88 9.39
N LEU A 254 -4.57 -6.14 9.83
CA LEU A 254 -5.92 -6.69 10.04
C LEU A 254 -6.49 -7.28 8.75
N SER A 255 -6.27 -6.63 7.61
CA SER A 255 -6.74 -7.10 6.29
C SER A 255 -6.07 -8.42 5.89
N ILE A 256 -4.76 -8.53 6.04
CA ILE A 256 -4.03 -9.77 5.76
C ILE A 256 -4.53 -10.91 6.64
N VAL A 257 -4.69 -10.66 7.95
CA VAL A 257 -5.18 -11.68 8.90
C VAL A 257 -6.62 -12.10 8.57
N GLU A 258 -7.50 -11.16 8.19
CA GLU A 258 -8.89 -11.49 7.80
C GLU A 258 -8.93 -12.31 6.50
N ALA A 259 -8.12 -11.98 5.51
CA ALA A 259 -8.02 -12.76 4.28
C ALA A 259 -7.51 -14.19 4.58
N LEU A 260 -6.44 -14.34 5.37
CA LEU A 260 -5.90 -15.63 5.76
C LEU A 260 -6.91 -16.45 6.61
N LYS A 261 -7.62 -15.81 7.51
CA LYS A 261 -8.70 -16.45 8.29
C LYS A 261 -9.79 -16.98 7.36
N THR A 262 -10.25 -16.16 6.41
CA THR A 262 -11.32 -16.53 5.47
C THR A 262 -10.89 -17.71 4.60
N ILE A 263 -9.63 -17.74 4.15
CA ILE A 263 -9.03 -18.87 3.42
C ILE A 263 -8.94 -20.11 4.33
N ALA A 264 -8.34 -19.98 5.51
CA ALA A 264 -8.09 -21.09 6.41
C ALA A 264 -9.38 -21.78 6.91
N THR A 265 -10.46 -21.02 7.04
CA THR A 265 -11.75 -21.54 7.55
C THR A 265 -12.76 -21.91 6.45
N ASP A 266 -12.34 -21.92 5.18
CA ASP A 266 -13.18 -22.22 3.99
C ASP A 266 -14.44 -21.33 3.85
N LYS A 267 -14.35 -20.06 4.33
CA LYS A 267 -15.49 -19.12 4.35
C LYS A 267 -15.55 -18.17 3.16
N ILE A 268 -14.77 -18.39 2.11
CA ILE A 268 -14.75 -17.52 0.92
C ILE A 268 -16.16 -17.39 0.30
N ASN A 269 -16.92 -18.49 0.29
CA ASN A 269 -18.27 -18.53 -0.29
C ASN A 269 -19.36 -17.93 0.61
N ASP A 270 -19.05 -17.51 1.82
CA ASP A 270 -19.96 -16.74 2.67
C ASP A 270 -20.15 -15.30 2.14
N PHE A 271 -19.23 -14.83 1.26
CA PHE A 271 -19.24 -13.50 0.65
C PHE A 271 -19.71 -13.54 -0.81
N LYS A 272 -20.33 -12.44 -1.26
CA LYS A 272 -20.91 -12.33 -2.60
C LYS A 272 -20.04 -11.46 -3.49
N THR A 273 -19.77 -11.92 -4.71
CA THR A 273 -19.02 -11.17 -5.72
C THR A 273 -19.62 -9.80 -6.03
N GLY A 274 -20.96 -9.70 -6.02
CA GLY A 274 -21.65 -8.42 -6.26
C GLY A 274 -21.32 -7.32 -5.27
N ASP A 275 -21.04 -7.67 -4.01
CA ASP A 275 -20.73 -6.70 -2.97
C ASP A 275 -19.34 -6.03 -3.17
N TYR A 276 -18.46 -6.63 -3.98
CA TYR A 276 -17.21 -6.02 -4.41
C TYR A 276 -17.43 -4.70 -5.16
N PHE A 277 -18.46 -4.64 -6.00
CA PHE A 277 -18.77 -3.43 -6.77
C PHE A 277 -19.47 -2.35 -5.95
N SER A 278 -19.89 -2.66 -4.72
CA SER A 278 -20.38 -1.67 -3.75
C SER A 278 -19.25 -0.92 -3.05
N ILE A 279 -18.01 -1.42 -3.13
CA ILE A 279 -16.82 -0.67 -2.66
C ILE A 279 -16.59 0.47 -3.65
N PRO A 280 -16.54 1.75 -3.20
CA PRO A 280 -16.38 2.88 -4.11
C PRO A 280 -15.04 2.86 -4.83
N GLU A 281 -15.02 3.26 -6.09
CA GLU A 281 -13.76 3.44 -6.82
C GLU A 281 -12.96 4.61 -6.24
N ASN A 282 -11.64 4.49 -6.24
CA ASN A 282 -10.76 5.57 -5.86
C ASN A 282 -10.91 6.75 -6.82
N ASP A 283 -11.03 7.96 -6.26
CA ASP A 283 -10.97 9.21 -7.02
C ASP A 283 -9.80 10.07 -6.52
N LYS A 284 -9.30 11.01 -7.33
CA LYS A 284 -8.11 11.82 -7.01
C LYS A 284 -8.54 13.19 -6.49
N LEU A 285 -9.20 13.23 -5.33
CA LEU A 285 -9.83 14.44 -4.79
C LEU A 285 -9.08 15.07 -3.60
N PHE A 286 -7.97 14.45 -3.14
CA PHE A 286 -7.23 14.98 -2.01
C PHE A 286 -5.92 15.67 -2.38
N PHE A 287 -5.64 16.75 -1.67
CA PHE A 287 -4.31 17.32 -1.49
C PHE A 287 -3.85 17.10 -0.05
N ASP A 288 -2.55 17.12 0.18
CA ASP A 288 -2.03 17.06 1.54
C ASP A 288 -2.44 18.32 2.32
N VAL A 289 -2.36 19.48 1.65
CA VAL A 289 -2.87 20.74 2.19
C VAL A 289 -3.66 21.47 1.09
N LEU A 290 -4.85 21.95 1.45
CA LEU A 290 -5.66 22.84 0.63
C LEU A 290 -5.66 24.23 1.27
N VAL A 291 -5.16 25.23 0.55
CA VAL A 291 -5.06 26.61 1.03
C VAL A 291 -6.10 27.47 0.32
N TYR A 292 -6.95 28.14 1.08
CA TYR A 292 -7.93 29.09 0.60
C TYR A 292 -7.41 30.53 0.68
N ASN A 293 -7.90 31.37 -0.21
CA ASN A 293 -7.63 32.83 -0.30
C ASN A 293 -6.12 33.16 -0.36
N PRO A 294 -5.31 32.47 -1.18
CA PRO A 294 -3.86 32.72 -1.26
C PRO A 294 -3.52 34.15 -1.76
N ASP A 295 -4.45 34.82 -2.47
CA ASP A 295 -4.34 36.18 -2.96
C ASP A 295 -4.18 37.22 -1.82
N ILE A 296 -4.62 36.90 -0.62
CA ILE A 296 -4.41 37.77 0.57
C ILE A 296 -2.91 37.88 0.93
N VAL A 297 -2.13 36.83 0.71
CA VAL A 297 -0.69 36.79 1.05
C VAL A 297 0.20 37.08 -0.16
N ASN A 298 -0.27 36.83 -1.37
CA ASN A 298 0.45 37.09 -2.60
C ASN A 298 -0.52 37.38 -3.75
N THR A 299 -0.51 38.60 -4.25
CA THR A 299 -1.41 39.10 -5.30
C THR A 299 -1.18 38.48 -6.69
N GLU A 300 -0.15 37.65 -6.85
CA GLU A 300 0.02 36.83 -8.06
C GLU A 300 -1.03 35.71 -8.18
N PHE A 301 -1.67 35.35 -7.09
CA PHE A 301 -2.83 34.47 -7.14
C PHE A 301 -4.11 35.27 -7.50
N GLU A 302 -5.00 34.64 -8.25
CA GLU A 302 -6.30 35.21 -8.59
C GLU A 302 -7.27 35.08 -7.42
N ALA A 303 -8.05 36.13 -7.15
CA ALA A 303 -9.09 36.11 -6.11
C ALA A 303 -10.09 34.97 -6.37
N GLY A 304 -10.44 34.25 -5.32
CA GLY A 304 -11.32 33.08 -5.38
C GLY A 304 -10.64 31.78 -5.81
N HIS A 305 -9.34 31.82 -6.13
CA HIS A 305 -8.56 30.60 -6.30
C HIS A 305 -8.13 30.01 -4.96
N SER A 306 -7.79 28.74 -5.00
CA SER A 306 -7.18 27.97 -3.92
C SER A 306 -5.88 27.31 -4.42
N VAL A 307 -5.03 26.92 -3.49
CA VAL A 307 -3.78 26.19 -3.81
C VAL A 307 -3.83 24.80 -3.20
N GLY A 308 -3.74 23.80 -4.05
CA GLY A 308 -3.56 22.40 -3.68
C GLY A 308 -2.07 22.08 -3.54
N ILE A 309 -1.65 21.66 -2.36
CA ILE A 309 -0.25 21.31 -2.06
C ILE A 309 -0.16 19.79 -1.86
N ARG A 310 0.87 19.19 -2.46
CA ARG A 310 1.28 17.80 -2.20
C ARG A 310 2.65 17.75 -1.57
N TYR A 311 2.83 16.80 -0.68
CA TYR A 311 4.14 16.54 -0.12
C TYR A 311 4.92 15.58 -1.01
N LYS A 312 6.13 16.02 -1.40
CA LYS A 312 7.13 15.16 -2.00
C LYS A 312 7.93 14.50 -0.90
N GLU A 313 7.96 13.17 -0.94
CA GLU A 313 8.77 12.36 -0.04
C GLU A 313 10.24 12.38 -0.50
N VAL A 314 11.15 12.81 0.37
CA VAL A 314 12.58 12.91 0.06
C VAL A 314 13.38 12.22 1.15
N LEU A 315 14.22 11.26 0.77
CA LEU A 315 15.15 10.61 1.69
C LEU A 315 16.29 11.58 2.07
N VAL A 316 16.43 11.86 3.37
CA VAL A 316 17.48 12.70 3.94
C VAL A 316 18.00 12.05 5.21
N HIS A 317 19.25 11.65 5.24
CA HIS A 317 19.88 11.00 6.41
C HIS A 317 19.01 9.89 7.01
N GLU A 318 18.62 8.91 6.20
CA GLU A 318 17.81 7.74 6.60
C GLU A 318 16.40 8.07 7.13
N LYS A 319 15.89 9.25 6.82
CA LYS A 319 14.54 9.68 7.16
C LYS A 319 13.82 10.27 5.96
N ILE A 320 12.52 10.07 5.92
CA ILE A 320 11.71 10.72 4.90
C ILE A 320 11.26 12.09 5.40
N VAL A 321 11.61 13.10 4.61
CA VAL A 321 11.16 14.48 4.79
C VAL A 321 10.07 14.78 3.78
N PHE A 322 8.96 15.33 4.25
CA PHE A 322 7.82 15.71 3.43
C PHE A 322 7.96 17.18 3.01
N ARG A 323 8.38 17.42 1.77
CA ARG A 323 8.56 18.77 1.23
C ARG A 323 7.30 19.23 0.50
N PRO A 324 6.72 20.38 0.87
CA PRO A 324 5.53 20.89 0.19
C PRO A 324 5.87 21.38 -1.22
N GLU A 325 5.05 20.97 -2.20
CA GLU A 325 5.10 21.44 -3.59
C GLU A 325 3.70 21.87 -4.03
N ILE A 326 3.57 22.98 -4.75
CA ILE A 326 2.31 23.38 -5.37
C ILE A 326 1.98 22.36 -6.45
N ALA A 327 0.85 21.69 -6.30
CA ALA A 327 0.36 20.68 -7.22
C ALA A 327 -0.68 21.23 -8.20
N GLU A 328 -1.53 22.17 -7.72
CA GLU A 328 -2.60 22.73 -8.53
C GLU A 328 -3.04 24.09 -7.98
N ILE A 329 -3.43 25.00 -8.86
CA ILE A 329 -3.96 26.33 -8.53
C ILE A 329 -5.25 26.52 -9.33
N GLY A 330 -6.31 26.96 -8.66
CA GLY A 330 -7.60 27.21 -9.30
C GLY A 330 -8.74 27.29 -8.30
N PRO A 331 -10.00 27.27 -8.73
CA PRO A 331 -11.14 27.32 -7.83
C PRO A 331 -11.24 26.07 -6.94
N LEU A 332 -10.68 24.95 -7.33
CA LEU A 332 -10.56 23.65 -6.61
C LEU A 332 -11.84 23.21 -5.88
N THR A 333 -13.01 23.57 -6.43
CA THR A 333 -14.32 23.17 -5.89
C THR A 333 -14.47 21.64 -5.97
N GLY A 334 -14.84 21.01 -4.87
CA GLY A 334 -15.01 19.55 -4.80
C GLY A 334 -13.73 18.76 -4.50
N PHE A 335 -12.60 19.46 -4.34
CA PHE A 335 -11.39 18.88 -3.79
C PHE A 335 -11.33 19.05 -2.28
N TYR A 336 -10.53 18.24 -1.62
CA TYR A 336 -10.37 18.19 -0.17
C TYR A 336 -8.90 18.29 0.22
N GLY A 337 -8.63 18.83 1.39
CA GLY A 337 -7.30 18.78 2.01
C GLY A 337 -7.31 17.81 3.19
N HIS A 338 -6.24 17.00 3.34
CA HIS A 338 -6.00 16.31 4.61
C HIS A 338 -5.80 17.33 5.73
N GLN A 339 -5.28 18.49 5.36
CA GLN A 339 -5.28 19.69 6.16
C GLN A 339 -5.80 20.87 5.31
N THR A 340 -6.57 21.75 5.95
CA THR A 340 -7.07 22.98 5.33
C THR A 340 -6.44 24.18 6.04
N LEU A 341 -5.97 25.15 5.25
CA LEU A 341 -5.46 26.43 5.70
C LEU A 341 -6.24 27.54 5.02
N GLU A 342 -6.43 28.64 5.71
CA GLU A 342 -7.07 29.82 5.19
C GLU A 342 -6.19 31.05 5.45
N CYS A 343 -5.92 31.82 4.40
CA CYS A 343 -5.25 33.11 4.53
C CYS A 343 -6.30 34.15 4.94
N ILE A 344 -6.13 34.77 6.12
CA ILE A 344 -7.13 35.66 6.72
C ILE A 344 -6.68 37.12 6.66
N ASP A 345 -5.38 37.40 6.85
CA ASP A 345 -4.78 38.73 6.88
C ASP A 345 -3.36 38.66 6.32
N SER A 346 -2.92 39.73 5.64
CA SER A 346 -1.55 39.89 5.13
C SER A 346 -0.47 39.97 6.24
N LYS A 347 -0.85 40.11 7.49
CA LYS A 347 0.05 40.21 8.67
C LYS A 347 -0.05 39.02 9.62
N ASP A 348 -1.21 38.41 9.71
CA ASP A 348 -1.44 37.20 10.49
C ASP A 348 -1.98 36.11 9.56
N PHE A 349 -1.08 35.30 9.05
CA PHE A 349 -1.38 34.31 8.02
C PHE A 349 -2.19 33.11 8.54
N GLY A 350 -2.54 33.06 9.84
CA GLY A 350 -3.28 31.92 10.42
C GLY A 350 -2.55 30.59 10.34
N PHE A 351 -1.27 30.60 9.91
CA PHE A 351 -0.47 29.40 9.75
C PHE A 351 0.23 29.01 11.06
N PRO A 352 0.05 27.79 11.55
CA PRO A 352 0.88 27.27 12.64
C PRO A 352 2.37 27.40 12.33
N SER A 353 3.19 27.61 13.34
CA SER A 353 4.65 27.73 13.19
C SER A 353 5.31 26.56 12.43
N THR A 354 4.69 25.38 12.47
CA THR A 354 5.10 24.17 11.76
C THR A 354 4.88 24.23 10.24
N GLN A 355 4.16 25.27 9.73
CA GLN A 355 3.81 25.40 8.30
C GLN A 355 4.46 26.59 7.61
N LYS A 356 5.55 27.11 8.20
CA LYS A 356 6.34 28.21 7.60
C LYS A 356 6.84 27.89 6.18
N GLU A 357 7.09 26.63 5.85
CA GLU A 357 7.51 26.23 4.52
C GLU A 357 6.41 26.46 3.48
N ILE A 358 5.16 26.16 3.84
CA ILE A 358 4.00 26.39 2.96
C ILE A 358 3.82 27.90 2.73
N LEU A 359 3.87 28.69 3.80
CA LEU A 359 3.80 30.14 3.68
C LEU A 359 4.90 30.72 2.79
N ASN A 360 6.14 30.27 2.98
CA ASN A 360 7.26 30.67 2.15
C ASN A 360 7.08 30.28 0.67
N LEU A 361 6.47 29.12 0.41
CA LEU A 361 6.14 28.66 -0.93
C LEU A 361 5.14 29.59 -1.60
N LEU A 362 4.08 29.99 -0.90
CA LEU A 362 3.07 30.94 -1.40
C LEU A 362 3.67 32.33 -1.65
N LEU A 363 4.47 32.85 -0.72
CA LEU A 363 5.09 34.18 -0.84
C LEU A 363 6.10 34.27 -1.99
N ARG A 364 6.72 33.18 -2.38
CA ARG A 364 7.72 33.12 -3.47
C ARG A 364 7.10 32.73 -4.82
N PHE A 365 5.82 32.45 -4.85
CA PHE A 365 5.15 32.11 -6.10
C PHE A 365 5.15 33.34 -7.04
N ASN A 366 5.64 33.14 -8.27
CA ASN A 366 5.56 34.08 -9.37
C ASN A 366 4.93 33.34 -10.57
N LYS A 367 3.94 33.95 -11.20
CA LYS A 367 3.30 33.44 -12.44
C LYS A 367 4.27 33.35 -13.60
#